data_1072f868c069922f8aadc61c9a669e6f
#
_entry.id   1072f868c069922f8aadc61c9a669e6f
#
_cell.length_a   1.000
_cell.length_b   1.000
_cell.length_c   1.000
_cell.angle_alpha   90.00
_cell.angle_beta   90.00
_cell.angle_gamma   90.00
#
_symmetry.space_group_name_H-M   'P 1'
#
loop_
_entity.id
_entity.type
_entity.pdbx_description
1 polymer ?
#
loop_
_entity_poly.entity_id
_entity_poly.type
_entity_poly.pdbx_seq_one_letter_code
_entity_poly.pdbx_strand_id
1 'polypeptide(L)'
;MSEATNQLPEISAKRGRGRPRKDSAWTAFAREDLAERALFIAGDEGFAAVTMHRLAAEFNVTPRALYNYVKDRQEIINLAVELFLDKAPLIEFDPVNWRDSVRLAYAESRRIHREFPRASLVGMEENVQVEIGPRHTLLIERLLQFYVDINLPLKTAVTMVRALEQDVLGFGLRFDYAYDRLPADHKDLATRVMPESRLDAAAQVAAPQCRAALQLPGQTSDEMFEDLIELRIIAIEAILARNVASH
;
A
#
# COMPACT_ATOMS: atom_id res chain seq x y z
N MET A 1 16.52 -2.26 -22.30
CA MET A 1 15.46 -2.20 -21.29
C MET A 1 16.09 -2.71 -20.02
N SER A 2 16.36 -1.82 -19.09
CA SER A 2 17.21 -2.10 -17.91
C SER A 2 16.30 -2.49 -16.76
N GLU A 3 16.49 -3.71 -16.27
CA GLU A 3 15.90 -4.15 -14.99
C GLU A 3 16.54 -3.33 -13.88
N ALA A 4 15.77 -2.47 -13.27
CA ALA A 4 16.15 -1.81 -12.03
C ALA A 4 15.96 -2.81 -10.88
N THR A 5 16.95 -3.68 -10.70
CA THR A 5 17.09 -4.46 -9.47
C THR A 5 17.35 -3.48 -8.34
N ASN A 6 16.40 -3.33 -7.43
CA ASN A 6 16.53 -2.51 -6.23
C ASN A 6 17.47 -3.22 -5.25
N GLN A 7 18.78 -3.08 -5.50
CA GLN A 7 19.83 -3.62 -4.62
C GLN A 7 20.15 -2.57 -3.56
N LEU A 8 19.77 -2.88 -2.33
CA LEU A 8 20.30 -2.19 -1.14
C LEU A 8 21.81 -2.41 -1.06
N PRO A 9 22.60 -1.46 -0.54
CA PRO A 9 24.05 -1.61 -0.45
C PRO A 9 24.42 -2.82 0.42
N GLU A 10 25.24 -3.73 -0.14
CA GLU A 10 25.82 -4.85 0.58
C GLU A 10 26.78 -4.35 1.67
N ILE A 11 26.46 -4.64 2.93
CA ILE A 11 27.38 -4.42 4.05
C ILE A 11 28.27 -5.67 4.17
N SER A 12 29.44 -5.61 3.55
CA SER A 12 30.46 -6.68 3.64
C SER A 12 31.21 -6.60 4.97
N ALA A 13 31.01 -7.58 5.86
CA ALA A 13 31.78 -7.73 7.08
C ALA A 13 32.65 -8.99 7.06
N LYS A 14 34.00 -8.81 7.05
CA LYS A 14 34.97 -9.90 7.25
C LYS A 14 35.01 -10.33 8.71
N ARG A 15 34.81 -11.65 8.98
CA ARG A 15 34.95 -12.27 10.31
C ARG A 15 36.42 -12.33 10.74
N GLY A 16 36.78 -11.60 11.81
CA GLY A 16 38.02 -11.78 12.58
C GLY A 16 37.72 -12.34 13.97
N ARG A 17 38.40 -13.45 14.37
CA ARG A 17 38.39 -13.95 15.75
C ARG A 17 39.27 -13.03 16.62
N GLY A 18 38.67 -12.25 17.47
CA GLY A 18 39.35 -11.42 18.48
C GLY A 18 38.34 -10.56 19.21
N ARG A 19 38.57 -10.31 20.52
CA ARG A 19 37.78 -9.38 21.34
C ARG A 19 37.66 -8.06 20.57
N PRO A 20 36.45 -7.52 20.30
CA PRO A 20 36.29 -6.30 19.53
C PRO A 20 37.09 -5.18 20.17
N ARG A 21 38.02 -4.57 19.40
CA ARG A 21 38.65 -3.32 19.74
C ARG A 21 37.57 -2.24 19.74
N LYS A 22 37.69 -1.29 20.70
CA LYS A 22 36.76 -0.18 20.91
C LYS A 22 36.69 0.83 19.73
N ASP A 23 37.39 0.53 18.63
CA ASP A 23 37.55 1.38 17.44
C ASP A 23 37.09 0.68 16.13
N SER A 24 36.27 -0.37 16.19
CA SER A 24 35.56 -0.81 14.99
C SER A 24 34.47 0.22 14.72
N ALA A 25 34.52 0.87 13.55
CA ALA A 25 33.48 1.76 13.05
C ALA A 25 32.15 1.01 13.01
N TRP A 26 31.42 1.04 14.12
CA TRP A 26 30.03 0.76 14.16
C TRP A 26 29.40 1.87 13.33
N THR A 27 28.87 1.53 12.17
CA THR A 27 27.95 2.43 11.50
C THR A 27 26.80 2.58 12.48
N ALA A 28 26.82 3.71 13.22
CA ALA A 28 25.79 4.00 14.18
C ALA A 28 24.50 4.14 13.37
N PHE A 29 23.64 3.14 13.44
CA PHE A 29 22.30 3.26 12.89
C PHE A 29 21.45 4.09 13.87
N ALA A 30 20.53 4.85 13.32
CA ALA A 30 19.59 5.65 14.08
C ALA A 30 18.29 4.87 14.33
N ARG A 31 17.42 5.43 15.14
CA ARG A 31 16.07 4.91 15.39
C ARG A 31 15.23 4.89 14.10
N GLU A 32 15.46 5.87 13.26
CA GLU A 32 14.85 6.03 11.94
C GLU A 32 15.24 4.87 11.00
N ASP A 33 16.49 4.42 11.02
CA ASP A 33 16.97 3.28 10.22
C ASP A 33 16.25 1.98 10.63
N LEU A 34 15.94 1.82 11.93
CA LEU A 34 15.15 0.69 12.42
C LEU A 34 13.72 0.73 11.90
N ALA A 35 13.10 1.92 11.87
CA ALA A 35 11.75 2.10 11.33
C ALA A 35 11.69 1.80 9.82
N GLU A 36 12.65 2.31 9.05
CA GLU A 36 12.76 2.05 7.61
C GLU A 36 12.93 0.56 7.32
N ARG A 37 13.83 -0.10 8.06
CA ARG A 37 14.04 -1.53 7.87
C ARG A 37 12.84 -2.36 8.29
N ALA A 38 12.16 -1.98 9.36
CA ALA A 38 10.93 -2.62 9.80
C ALA A 38 9.82 -2.45 8.77
N LEU A 39 9.65 -1.26 8.20
CA LEU A 39 8.69 -1.00 7.13
C LEU A 39 8.99 -1.82 5.87
N PHE A 40 10.27 -1.94 5.50
CA PHE A 40 10.68 -2.76 4.36
C PHE A 40 10.31 -4.24 4.57
N ILE A 41 10.64 -4.81 5.74
CA ILE A 41 10.28 -6.19 6.09
C ILE A 41 8.76 -6.35 6.11
N ALA A 42 8.04 -5.40 6.72
CA ALA A 42 6.58 -5.44 6.78
C ALA A 42 5.94 -5.33 5.39
N GLY A 43 6.51 -4.54 4.49
CA GLY A 43 6.03 -4.37 3.11
C GLY A 43 6.08 -5.66 2.30
N ASP A 44 7.10 -6.48 2.51
CA ASP A 44 7.30 -7.75 1.78
C ASP A 44 6.72 -8.97 2.50
N GLU A 45 6.89 -9.07 3.83
CA GLU A 45 6.59 -10.26 4.62
C GLU A 45 5.42 -10.06 5.61
N GLY A 46 4.96 -8.82 5.85
CA GLY A 46 3.98 -8.45 6.87
C GLY A 46 4.62 -8.11 8.22
N PHE A 47 3.88 -7.42 9.09
CA PHE A 47 4.40 -7.00 10.40
C PHE A 47 4.70 -8.18 11.35
N ALA A 48 4.10 -9.34 11.15
CA ALA A 48 4.42 -10.55 11.91
C ALA A 48 5.91 -10.94 11.77
N ALA A 49 6.53 -10.69 10.62
CA ALA A 49 7.94 -10.95 10.35
C ALA A 49 8.89 -9.95 11.02
N VAL A 50 8.41 -8.79 11.45
CA VAL A 50 9.20 -7.77 12.16
C VAL A 50 9.43 -8.23 13.60
N THR A 51 10.57 -8.88 13.85
CA THR A 51 10.97 -9.33 15.19
C THR A 51 12.30 -8.71 15.61
N MET A 52 12.55 -8.60 16.92
CA MET A 52 13.83 -8.09 17.45
C MET A 52 15.02 -8.93 16.93
N HIS A 53 14.86 -10.23 16.77
CA HIS A 53 15.89 -11.10 16.22
C HIS A 53 16.15 -10.85 14.74
N ARG A 54 15.08 -10.71 13.93
CA ARG A 54 15.18 -10.42 12.50
C ARG A 54 15.88 -9.08 12.27
N LEU A 55 15.44 -8.01 12.96
CA LEU A 55 16.05 -6.68 12.85
C LEU A 55 17.50 -6.68 13.29
N ALA A 56 17.83 -7.35 14.40
CA ALA A 56 19.21 -7.45 14.85
C ALA A 56 20.12 -8.13 13.81
N ALA A 57 19.61 -9.15 13.12
CA ALA A 57 20.34 -9.80 12.03
C ALA A 57 20.57 -8.87 10.84
N GLU A 58 19.58 -8.05 10.47
CA GLU A 58 19.70 -7.06 9.39
C GLU A 58 20.79 -6.00 9.65
N PHE A 59 20.93 -5.57 10.93
CA PHE A 59 21.96 -4.60 11.34
C PHE A 59 23.27 -5.26 11.80
N ASN A 60 23.36 -6.60 11.75
CA ASN A 60 24.51 -7.37 12.24
C ASN A 60 24.88 -7.05 13.69
N VAL A 61 23.88 -6.91 14.55
CA VAL A 61 24.01 -6.63 15.98
C VAL A 61 23.31 -7.72 16.81
N THR A 62 23.45 -7.65 18.13
CA THR A 62 22.65 -8.51 19.03
C THR A 62 21.26 -7.90 19.26
N PRO A 63 20.21 -8.69 19.51
CA PRO A 63 18.89 -8.16 19.87
C PRO A 63 18.94 -7.19 21.06
N ARG A 64 19.84 -7.44 22.02
CA ARG A 64 20.05 -6.56 23.18
C ARG A 64 20.52 -5.17 22.79
N ALA A 65 21.29 -5.03 21.71
CA ALA A 65 21.78 -3.74 21.24
C ALA A 65 20.64 -2.84 20.72
N LEU A 66 19.57 -3.42 20.19
CA LEU A 66 18.41 -2.68 19.70
C LEU A 66 17.65 -1.97 20.82
N TYR A 67 17.65 -2.54 22.03
CA TYR A 67 16.98 -1.92 23.19
C TYR A 67 17.63 -0.62 23.67
N ASN A 68 18.78 -0.24 23.11
CA ASN A 68 19.35 1.09 23.32
C ASN A 68 18.65 2.17 22.48
N TYR A 69 17.89 1.79 21.45
CA TYR A 69 17.24 2.69 20.49
C TYR A 69 15.72 2.67 20.62
N VAL A 70 15.16 1.55 21.00
CA VAL A 70 13.71 1.31 21.10
C VAL A 70 13.40 0.48 22.34
N LYS A 71 12.26 0.75 22.94
CA LYS A 71 11.81 0.08 24.16
C LYS A 71 11.46 -1.39 23.93
N ASP A 72 10.75 -1.65 22.84
CA ASP A 72 10.25 -2.99 22.49
C ASP A 72 9.91 -3.09 20.98
N ARG A 73 9.43 -4.27 20.57
CA ARG A 73 8.98 -4.53 19.21
C ARG A 73 7.82 -3.61 18.79
N GLN A 74 6.91 -3.33 19.73
CA GLN A 74 5.73 -2.52 19.44
C GLN A 74 6.09 -1.09 19.06
N GLU A 75 7.08 -0.51 19.74
CA GLU A 75 7.58 0.82 19.38
C GLU A 75 8.14 0.85 17.95
N ILE A 76 8.85 -0.21 17.54
CA ILE A 76 9.36 -0.29 16.17
C ILE A 76 8.21 -0.37 15.16
N ILE A 77 7.17 -1.14 15.46
CA ILE A 77 5.98 -1.24 14.60
C ILE A 77 5.30 0.13 14.48
N ASN A 78 5.09 0.83 15.57
CA ASN A 78 4.49 2.16 15.57
C ASN A 78 5.31 3.14 14.72
N LEU A 79 6.65 3.15 14.86
CA LEU A 79 7.53 3.98 14.03
C LEU A 79 7.45 3.62 12.54
N ALA A 80 7.40 2.34 12.21
CA ALA A 80 7.27 1.89 10.83
C ALA A 80 5.91 2.27 10.22
N VAL A 81 4.82 2.22 10.99
CA VAL A 81 3.49 2.67 10.57
C VAL A 81 3.45 4.19 10.38
N GLU A 82 4.04 4.96 11.30
CA GLU A 82 4.16 6.41 11.13
C GLU A 82 4.94 6.76 9.86
N LEU A 83 6.07 6.09 9.62
CA LEU A 83 6.86 6.28 8.41
C LEU A 83 6.08 5.90 7.14
N PHE A 84 5.28 4.83 7.17
CA PHE A 84 4.39 4.46 6.06
C PHE A 84 3.38 5.58 5.75
N LEU A 85 2.77 6.14 6.78
CA LEU A 85 1.82 7.25 6.63
C LEU A 85 2.49 8.56 6.19
N ASP A 86 3.74 8.79 6.62
CA ASP A 86 4.52 9.97 6.21
C ASP A 86 4.91 9.95 4.72
N LYS A 87 4.98 8.76 4.10
CA LYS A 87 5.17 8.63 2.66
C LYS A 87 3.96 9.13 1.85
N ALA A 88 2.79 9.24 2.46
CA ALA A 88 1.62 9.85 1.85
C ALA A 88 1.78 11.38 1.81
N PRO A 89 1.76 12.00 0.62
CA PRO A 89 1.84 13.45 0.53
C PRO A 89 0.59 14.09 1.13
N LEU A 90 0.77 15.27 1.73
CA LEU A 90 -0.37 16.12 2.10
C LEU A 90 -0.83 16.85 0.84
N ILE A 91 -1.75 16.24 0.12
CA ILE A 91 -2.29 16.79 -1.11
C ILE A 91 -3.09 18.06 -0.80
N GLU A 92 -2.86 19.09 -1.59
CA GLU A 92 -3.74 20.26 -1.68
C GLU A 92 -4.74 20.00 -2.81
N PHE A 93 -5.98 19.69 -2.44
CA PHE A 93 -7.04 19.38 -3.37
C PHE A 93 -7.62 20.65 -3.97
N ASP A 94 -7.95 20.61 -5.25
CA ASP A 94 -8.63 21.70 -5.98
C ASP A 94 -10.12 21.35 -6.16
N PRO A 95 -11.04 22.02 -5.46
CA PRO A 95 -12.47 21.76 -5.60
C PRO A 95 -13.04 22.15 -6.98
N VAL A 96 -12.36 23.03 -7.73
CA VAL A 96 -12.78 23.41 -9.08
C VAL A 96 -12.45 22.29 -10.07
N ASN A 97 -11.24 21.76 -9.98
CA ASN A 97 -10.77 20.62 -10.78
C ASN A 97 -10.86 19.31 -9.97
N TRP A 98 -12.02 19.11 -9.34
CA TRP A 98 -12.22 18.03 -8.37
C TRP A 98 -11.99 16.63 -8.97
N ARG A 99 -12.24 16.41 -10.27
CA ARG A 99 -12.00 15.11 -10.91
C ARG A 99 -10.52 14.75 -10.89
N ASP A 100 -9.66 15.70 -11.19
CA ASP A 100 -8.21 15.51 -11.15
C ASP A 100 -7.71 15.33 -9.71
N SER A 101 -8.33 16.03 -8.76
CA SER A 101 -8.07 15.84 -7.32
C SER A 101 -8.45 14.43 -6.85
N VAL A 102 -9.55 13.86 -7.33
CA VAL A 102 -9.93 12.47 -7.05
C VAL A 102 -8.91 11.51 -7.65
N ARG A 103 -8.52 11.67 -8.92
CA ARG A 103 -7.48 10.85 -9.55
C ARG A 103 -6.18 10.91 -8.78
N LEU A 104 -5.76 12.11 -8.38
CA LEU A 104 -4.54 12.30 -7.61
C LEU A 104 -4.60 11.57 -6.25
N ALA A 105 -5.71 11.66 -5.53
CA ALA A 105 -5.91 10.95 -4.25
C ALA A 105 -5.76 9.44 -4.42
N TYR A 106 -6.41 8.87 -5.43
CA TYR A 106 -6.33 7.45 -5.74
C TYR A 106 -4.92 7.03 -6.18
N ALA A 107 -4.30 7.79 -7.07
CA ALA A 107 -2.95 7.48 -7.59
C ALA A 107 -1.90 7.48 -6.48
N GLU A 108 -1.88 8.51 -5.61
CA GLU A 108 -0.92 8.61 -4.52
C GLU A 108 -1.17 7.55 -3.44
N SER A 109 -2.42 7.28 -3.10
CA SER A 109 -2.75 6.21 -2.16
C SER A 109 -2.31 4.86 -2.71
N ARG A 110 -2.63 4.53 -3.98
CA ARG A 110 -2.20 3.28 -4.62
C ARG A 110 -0.68 3.14 -4.68
N ARG A 111 0.03 4.21 -5.00
CA ARG A 111 1.50 4.20 -5.08
C ARG A 111 2.12 3.67 -3.78
N ILE A 112 1.67 4.15 -2.63
CA ILE A 112 2.19 3.76 -1.33
C ILE A 112 1.83 2.30 -1.01
N HIS A 113 0.59 1.90 -1.26
CA HIS A 113 0.14 0.54 -1.03
C HIS A 113 0.83 -0.47 -1.95
N ARG A 114 1.20 -0.07 -3.16
CA ARG A 114 1.95 -0.90 -4.11
C ARG A 114 3.42 -1.02 -3.73
N GLU A 115 4.02 0.04 -3.14
CA GLU A 115 5.39 0.03 -2.62
C GLU A 115 5.52 -0.88 -1.38
N PHE A 116 4.50 -0.90 -0.50
CA PHE A 116 4.49 -1.66 0.75
C PHE A 116 3.20 -2.50 0.89
N PRO A 117 2.97 -3.47 0.01
CA PRO A 117 1.64 -4.10 -0.11
C PRO A 117 1.19 -4.82 1.16
N ARG A 118 2.10 -5.47 1.87
CA ARG A 118 1.77 -6.21 3.10
C ARG A 118 1.76 -5.34 4.36
N ALA A 119 2.48 -4.21 4.36
CA ALA A 119 2.39 -3.25 5.46
C ALA A 119 0.97 -2.67 5.61
N SER A 120 0.24 -2.56 4.50
CA SER A 120 -1.17 -2.13 4.48
C SER A 120 -2.12 -3.05 5.25
N LEU A 121 -1.70 -4.30 5.52
CA LEU A 121 -2.49 -5.29 6.26
C LEU A 121 -2.33 -5.18 7.78
N VAL A 122 -1.60 -4.21 8.30
CA VAL A 122 -1.29 -4.08 9.73
C VAL A 122 -2.53 -4.16 10.62
N GLY A 123 -3.63 -3.54 10.22
CA GLY A 123 -4.90 -3.57 10.96
C GLY A 123 -5.61 -4.94 10.95
N MET A 124 -5.17 -5.89 10.14
CA MET A 124 -5.69 -7.25 10.06
C MET A 124 -4.82 -8.28 10.79
N GLU A 125 -3.64 -7.88 11.25
CA GLU A 125 -2.73 -8.77 11.98
C GLU A 125 -3.13 -8.84 13.46
N GLU A 126 -3.61 -10.00 13.92
CA GLU A 126 -4.20 -10.20 15.27
C GLU A 126 -3.25 -9.85 16.44
N ASN A 127 -1.93 -9.90 16.20
CA ASN A 127 -0.92 -9.65 17.23
C ASN A 127 -0.22 -8.29 17.09
N VAL A 128 -0.78 -7.39 16.30
CA VAL A 128 -0.23 -6.06 16.07
C VAL A 128 -1.24 -5.01 16.52
N GLN A 129 -0.89 -4.26 17.56
CA GLN A 129 -1.63 -3.06 17.93
C GLN A 129 -1.00 -1.87 17.21
N VAL A 130 -1.82 -1.03 16.61
CA VAL A 130 -1.36 0.17 15.91
C VAL A 130 -1.84 1.38 16.67
N GLU A 131 -0.89 2.20 17.10
CA GLU A 131 -1.19 3.56 17.55
C GLU A 131 -1.18 4.47 16.34
N ILE A 132 -2.37 4.97 15.99
CA ILE A 132 -2.54 5.87 14.83
C ILE A 132 -2.17 7.28 15.27
N GLY A 133 -1.10 7.79 14.70
CA GLY A 133 -0.59 9.13 14.98
C GLY A 133 -1.40 10.25 14.31
N PRO A 134 -1.05 11.52 14.60
CA PRO A 134 -1.75 12.70 14.07
C PRO A 134 -1.70 12.81 12.55
N ARG A 135 -0.71 12.22 11.90
CA ARG A 135 -0.57 12.22 10.43
C ARG A 135 -1.78 11.60 9.74
N HIS A 136 -2.22 10.42 10.20
CA HIS A 136 -3.39 9.76 9.64
C HIS A 136 -4.66 10.61 9.78
N THR A 137 -4.87 11.20 10.96
CA THR A 137 -6.00 12.10 11.20
C THR A 137 -5.98 13.27 10.22
N LEU A 138 -4.82 13.86 9.97
CA LEU A 138 -4.68 14.99 9.04
C LEU A 138 -4.95 14.58 7.58
N LEU A 139 -4.52 13.39 7.15
CA LEU A 139 -4.81 12.87 5.81
C LEU A 139 -6.32 12.67 5.62
N ILE A 140 -7.00 12.06 6.59
CA ILE A 140 -8.45 11.86 6.55
C ILE A 140 -9.20 13.20 6.58
N GLU A 141 -8.79 14.13 7.42
CA GLU A 141 -9.41 15.46 7.52
C GLU A 141 -9.34 16.20 6.18
N ARG A 142 -8.21 16.19 5.50
CA ARG A 142 -8.07 16.83 4.19
C ARG A 142 -8.97 16.22 3.12
N LEU A 143 -9.09 14.89 3.11
CA LEU A 143 -10.00 14.21 2.19
C LEU A 143 -11.47 14.54 2.48
N LEU A 144 -11.86 14.53 3.76
CA LEU A 144 -13.23 14.88 4.16
C LEU A 144 -13.54 16.32 3.78
N GLN A 145 -12.64 17.27 4.09
CA GLN A 145 -12.81 18.68 3.73
C GLN A 145 -12.95 18.85 2.23
N PHE A 146 -12.09 18.23 1.43
CA PHE A 146 -12.19 18.27 -0.03
C PHE A 146 -13.56 17.81 -0.55
N TYR A 147 -14.08 16.68 -0.05
CA TYR A 147 -15.38 16.19 -0.47
C TYR A 147 -16.54 17.13 -0.04
N VAL A 148 -16.41 17.77 1.11
CA VAL A 148 -17.38 18.78 1.56
C VAL A 148 -17.29 20.05 0.68
N ASP A 149 -16.10 20.49 0.32
CA ASP A 149 -15.86 21.67 -0.52
C ASP A 149 -16.44 21.51 -1.94
N ILE A 150 -16.53 20.29 -2.45
CA ILE A 150 -17.24 20.00 -3.71
C ILE A 150 -18.75 19.77 -3.52
N ASN A 151 -19.32 20.16 -2.38
CA ASN A 151 -20.75 20.08 -2.03
C ASN A 151 -21.29 18.64 -1.83
N LEU A 152 -20.47 17.70 -1.41
CA LEU A 152 -20.99 16.44 -0.91
C LEU A 152 -21.41 16.57 0.57
N PRO A 153 -22.56 16.00 0.98
CA PRO A 153 -22.91 15.91 2.40
C PRO A 153 -21.83 15.14 3.17
N LEU A 154 -21.52 15.55 4.40
CA LEU A 154 -20.47 14.92 5.23
C LEU A 154 -20.63 13.39 5.33
N LYS A 155 -21.85 12.88 5.45
CA LYS A 155 -22.13 11.43 5.44
C LYS A 155 -21.60 10.76 4.15
N THR A 156 -21.80 11.41 3.02
CA THR A 156 -21.31 10.93 1.71
C THR A 156 -19.79 11.06 1.61
N ALA A 157 -19.22 12.16 2.09
CA ALA A 157 -17.77 12.36 2.17
C ALA A 157 -17.09 11.22 2.94
N VAL A 158 -17.63 10.85 4.11
CA VAL A 158 -17.14 9.69 4.89
C VAL A 158 -17.23 8.39 4.09
N THR A 159 -18.30 8.21 3.30
CA THR A 159 -18.44 7.03 2.45
C THR A 159 -17.39 7.01 1.32
N MET A 160 -17.09 8.17 0.72
CA MET A 160 -16.07 8.28 -0.34
C MET A 160 -14.66 8.01 0.20
N VAL A 161 -14.31 8.51 1.39
CA VAL A 161 -13.03 8.21 2.04
C VAL A 161 -12.88 6.71 2.28
N ARG A 162 -13.91 6.07 2.86
CA ARG A 162 -13.91 4.60 3.07
C ARG A 162 -13.82 3.83 1.77
N ALA A 163 -14.50 4.29 0.71
CA ALA A 163 -14.43 3.66 -0.60
C ALA A 163 -13.01 3.74 -1.17
N LEU A 164 -12.34 4.88 -1.07
CA LEU A 164 -10.94 5.03 -1.51
C LEU A 164 -10.03 4.03 -0.78
N GLU A 165 -10.13 3.94 0.55
CA GLU A 165 -9.33 3.00 1.34
C GLU A 165 -9.58 1.55 0.91
N GLN A 166 -10.84 1.15 0.76
CA GLN A 166 -11.23 -0.21 0.36
C GLN A 166 -10.79 -0.54 -1.08
N ASP A 167 -10.99 0.40 -2.00
CA ASP A 167 -10.63 0.25 -3.40
C ASP A 167 -9.11 0.06 -3.55
N VAL A 168 -8.32 0.94 -2.92
CA VAL A 168 -6.86 0.89 -3.03
C VAL A 168 -6.29 -0.36 -2.35
N LEU A 169 -6.75 -0.67 -1.14
CA LEU A 169 -6.31 -1.86 -0.41
C LEU A 169 -6.70 -3.14 -1.17
N GLY A 170 -7.97 -3.26 -1.56
CA GLY A 170 -8.47 -4.44 -2.27
C GLY A 170 -7.81 -4.62 -3.62
N PHE A 171 -7.64 -3.53 -4.37
CA PHE A 171 -6.99 -3.55 -5.67
C PHE A 171 -5.50 -3.91 -5.55
N GLY A 172 -4.80 -3.27 -4.63
CA GLY A 172 -3.38 -3.53 -4.38
C GLY A 172 -3.11 -4.99 -4.05
N LEU A 173 -3.89 -5.58 -3.14
CA LEU A 173 -3.72 -6.97 -2.72
C LEU A 173 -4.17 -7.98 -3.78
N ARG A 174 -5.25 -7.67 -4.51
CA ARG A 174 -5.85 -8.63 -5.45
C ARG A 174 -5.19 -8.59 -6.84
N PHE A 175 -4.83 -7.40 -7.30
CA PHE A 175 -4.35 -7.21 -8.67
C PHE A 175 -2.88 -6.79 -8.71
N ASP A 176 -2.49 -5.67 -8.11
CA ASP A 176 -1.12 -5.15 -8.20
C ASP A 176 -0.10 -6.14 -7.63
N TYR A 177 -0.37 -6.73 -6.47
CA TYR A 177 0.55 -7.68 -5.83
C TYR A 177 0.87 -8.88 -6.72
N ALA A 178 -0.13 -9.42 -7.41
CA ALA A 178 0.06 -10.52 -8.35
C ALA A 178 0.68 -10.03 -9.66
N TYR A 179 0.18 -8.93 -10.22
CA TYR A 179 0.63 -8.36 -11.49
C TYR A 179 2.13 -8.01 -11.48
N ASP A 180 2.61 -7.42 -10.38
CA ASP A 180 4.02 -6.99 -10.26
C ASP A 180 4.99 -8.17 -10.12
N ARG A 181 4.52 -9.32 -9.63
CA ARG A 181 5.33 -10.53 -9.38
C ARG A 181 5.27 -11.56 -10.50
N LEU A 182 4.31 -11.45 -11.40
CA LEU A 182 4.20 -12.35 -12.54
C LEU A 182 5.22 -11.99 -13.64
N PRO A 183 5.77 -12.97 -14.36
CA PRO A 183 6.52 -12.75 -15.59
C PRO A 183 5.70 -11.94 -16.61
N ALA A 184 6.38 -11.19 -17.49
CA ALA A 184 5.74 -10.27 -18.42
C ALA A 184 4.70 -10.93 -19.34
N ASP A 185 4.95 -12.16 -19.75
CA ASP A 185 4.08 -12.99 -20.59
C ASP A 185 2.87 -13.62 -19.85
N HIS A 186 2.84 -13.50 -18.52
CA HIS A 186 1.75 -14.00 -17.67
C HIS A 186 0.97 -12.90 -16.94
N LYS A 187 1.32 -11.63 -17.12
CA LYS A 187 0.70 -10.52 -16.38
C LYS A 187 -0.80 -10.40 -16.62
N ASP A 188 -1.27 -10.75 -17.81
CA ASP A 188 -2.69 -10.78 -18.15
C ASP A 188 -3.51 -11.76 -17.30
N LEU A 189 -2.88 -12.79 -16.72
CA LEU A 189 -3.56 -13.72 -15.81
C LEU A 189 -4.02 -13.06 -14.51
N ALA A 190 -3.31 -12.01 -14.05
CA ALA A 190 -3.67 -11.27 -12.84
C ALA A 190 -4.91 -10.38 -13.05
N THR A 191 -5.16 -9.93 -14.28
CA THR A 191 -6.21 -8.97 -14.62
C THR A 191 -7.46 -9.60 -15.22
N ARG A 192 -7.39 -10.84 -15.68
CA ARG A 192 -8.55 -11.55 -16.22
C ARG A 192 -9.61 -11.84 -15.16
N VAL A 193 -10.88 -11.75 -15.56
CA VAL A 193 -12.03 -12.09 -14.70
C VAL A 193 -11.92 -13.53 -14.20
N MET A 194 -11.52 -14.45 -15.09
CA MET A 194 -11.28 -15.86 -14.75
C MET A 194 -10.31 -16.50 -15.76
N PRO A 195 -9.50 -17.49 -15.33
CA PRO A 195 -8.67 -18.27 -16.24
C PRO A 195 -9.52 -19.10 -17.20
N GLU A 196 -9.11 -19.21 -18.47
CA GLU A 196 -9.78 -20.02 -19.50
C GLU A 196 -9.92 -21.48 -19.07
N SER A 197 -8.89 -22.04 -18.45
CA SER A 197 -8.90 -23.42 -17.92
C SER A 197 -10.03 -23.69 -16.91
N ARG A 198 -10.49 -22.69 -16.17
CA ARG A 198 -11.65 -22.85 -15.27
C ARG A 198 -12.96 -22.92 -16.02
N LEU A 199 -13.09 -22.19 -17.14
CA LEU A 199 -14.28 -22.29 -18.01
C LEU A 199 -14.32 -23.62 -18.73
N ASP A 200 -13.19 -24.16 -19.15
CA ASP A 200 -13.12 -25.47 -19.80
C ASP A 200 -13.45 -26.59 -18.80
N ALA A 201 -12.91 -26.52 -17.60
CA ALA A 201 -13.27 -27.45 -16.51
C ALA A 201 -14.75 -27.37 -16.11
N ALA A 202 -15.42 -26.25 -16.34
CA ALA A 202 -16.84 -26.02 -16.09
C ALA A 202 -17.67 -26.02 -17.39
N ALA A 203 -17.29 -26.80 -18.40
CA ALA A 203 -17.92 -26.82 -19.74
C ALA A 203 -19.42 -27.09 -19.69
N GLN A 204 -19.92 -27.83 -18.71
CA GLN A 204 -21.34 -28.10 -18.48
C GLN A 204 -22.13 -26.90 -17.95
N VAL A 205 -21.45 -25.83 -17.49
CA VAL A 205 -22.11 -24.62 -16.98
C VAL A 205 -22.35 -23.65 -18.14
N ALA A 206 -23.58 -23.19 -18.31
CA ALA A 206 -23.89 -22.12 -19.24
C ALA A 206 -23.32 -20.80 -18.73
N ALA A 207 -22.18 -20.35 -19.30
CA ALA A 207 -21.48 -19.13 -18.90
C ALA A 207 -21.15 -18.24 -20.11
N PRO A 208 -22.17 -17.74 -20.87
CA PRO A 208 -21.93 -16.99 -22.09
C PRO A 208 -21.17 -15.67 -21.84
N GLN A 209 -21.47 -14.95 -20.76
CA GLN A 209 -20.80 -13.69 -20.43
C GLN A 209 -19.33 -13.90 -20.03
N CYS A 210 -19.02 -14.95 -19.28
CA CYS A 210 -17.62 -15.27 -18.95
C CYS A 210 -16.81 -15.60 -20.22
N ARG A 211 -17.40 -16.32 -21.18
CA ARG A 211 -16.76 -16.61 -22.47
C ARG A 211 -16.56 -15.34 -23.31
N ALA A 212 -17.58 -14.48 -23.35
CA ALA A 212 -17.48 -13.19 -24.03
C ALA A 212 -16.40 -12.29 -23.39
N ALA A 213 -16.32 -12.26 -22.05
CA ALA A 213 -15.33 -11.48 -21.34
C ALA A 213 -13.88 -11.91 -21.62
N LEU A 214 -13.65 -13.21 -21.94
CA LEU A 214 -12.32 -13.69 -22.34
C LEU A 214 -11.89 -13.20 -23.74
N GLN A 215 -12.81 -12.73 -24.54
CA GLN A 215 -12.52 -12.17 -25.87
C GLN A 215 -12.23 -10.66 -25.82
N LEU A 216 -12.42 -10.02 -24.68
CA LEU A 216 -12.08 -8.62 -24.51
C LEU A 216 -10.55 -8.44 -24.54
N PRO A 217 -10.05 -7.30 -25.03
CA PRO A 217 -8.65 -6.97 -24.95
C PRO A 217 -8.13 -7.12 -23.51
N GLY A 218 -6.91 -7.65 -23.37
CA GLY A 218 -6.24 -7.68 -22.07
C GLY A 218 -5.98 -6.26 -21.55
N GLN A 219 -6.14 -6.07 -20.27
CA GLN A 219 -5.84 -4.80 -19.58
C GLN A 219 -4.62 -4.96 -18.69
N THR A 220 -3.86 -3.89 -18.54
CA THR A 220 -2.86 -3.74 -17.48
C THR A 220 -3.53 -3.46 -16.14
N SER A 221 -2.82 -3.65 -15.03
CA SER A 221 -3.37 -3.26 -13.72
C SER A 221 -3.59 -1.75 -13.61
N ASP A 222 -2.82 -0.95 -14.36
CA ASP A 222 -2.98 0.50 -14.38
C ASP A 222 -4.27 0.90 -15.11
N GLU A 223 -4.55 0.33 -16.29
CA GLU A 223 -5.82 0.56 -17.01
C GLU A 223 -7.04 0.12 -16.19
N MET A 224 -6.97 -1.03 -15.52
CA MET A 224 -8.06 -1.48 -14.63
C MET A 224 -8.28 -0.52 -13.45
N PHE A 225 -7.21 0.05 -12.92
CA PHE A 225 -7.32 1.00 -11.81
C PHE A 225 -7.92 2.33 -12.26
N GLU A 226 -7.57 2.81 -13.46
CA GLU A 226 -8.20 3.99 -14.06
C GLU A 226 -9.70 3.77 -14.29
N ASP A 227 -10.12 2.61 -14.79
CA ASP A 227 -11.54 2.26 -14.94
C ASP A 227 -12.27 2.32 -13.58
N LEU A 228 -11.63 1.86 -12.50
CA LEU A 228 -12.19 1.94 -11.15
C LEU A 228 -12.37 3.40 -10.71
N ILE A 229 -11.36 4.26 -10.94
CA ILE A 229 -11.43 5.68 -10.60
C ILE A 229 -12.55 6.36 -11.38
N GLU A 230 -12.69 6.08 -12.68
CA GLU A 230 -13.76 6.63 -13.51
C GLU A 230 -15.15 6.26 -12.96
N LEU A 231 -15.36 5.02 -12.52
CA LEU A 231 -16.61 4.62 -11.86
C LEU A 231 -16.89 5.44 -10.59
N ARG A 232 -15.86 5.80 -9.82
CA ARG A 232 -16.01 6.65 -8.63
C ARG A 232 -16.35 8.09 -8.99
N ILE A 233 -15.72 8.63 -10.03
CA ILE A 233 -16.02 9.97 -10.56
C ILE A 233 -17.48 10.05 -11.04
N ILE A 234 -17.93 9.07 -11.82
CA ILE A 234 -19.32 8.97 -12.28
C ILE A 234 -20.29 8.91 -11.08
N ALA A 235 -19.96 8.15 -10.04
CA ALA A 235 -20.78 8.07 -8.84
C ALA A 235 -20.88 9.43 -8.12
N ILE A 236 -19.77 10.15 -7.99
CA ILE A 236 -19.73 11.50 -7.39
C ILE A 236 -20.57 12.47 -8.22
N GLU A 237 -20.42 12.47 -9.56
CA GLU A 237 -21.22 13.31 -10.47
C GLU A 237 -22.73 13.07 -10.29
N ALA A 238 -23.14 11.81 -10.25
CA ALA A 238 -24.54 11.45 -10.07
C ALA A 238 -25.09 11.92 -8.72
N ILE A 239 -24.27 11.92 -7.66
CA ILE A 239 -24.69 12.42 -6.34
C ILE A 239 -24.81 13.94 -6.37
N LEU A 240 -23.83 14.64 -6.95
CA LEU A 240 -23.85 16.11 -7.08
C LEU A 240 -25.07 16.58 -7.87
N ALA A 241 -25.38 15.92 -9.00
CA ALA A 241 -26.54 16.24 -9.81
C ALA A 241 -27.87 16.07 -9.04
N ARG A 242 -28.00 15.04 -8.20
CA ARG A 242 -29.19 14.84 -7.36
C ARG A 242 -29.34 15.91 -6.29
N ASN A 243 -28.22 16.35 -5.68
CA ASN A 243 -28.25 17.39 -4.67
C ASN A 243 -28.75 18.72 -5.26
N VAL A 244 -28.33 19.06 -6.48
CA VAL A 244 -28.78 20.25 -7.20
C VAL A 244 -30.29 20.17 -7.52
N ALA A 245 -30.80 19.00 -7.89
CA ALA A 245 -32.22 18.82 -8.23
C ALA A 245 -33.16 18.80 -7.00
N SER A 246 -32.60 18.72 -5.80
CA SER A 246 -33.35 18.64 -4.52
C SER A 246 -33.46 20.00 -3.81
N HIS A 247 -32.83 21.06 -4.34
CA HIS A 247 -32.87 22.45 -3.89
C HIS A 247 -33.56 23.38 -4.91
#